data_0d2650680bda810b142454f03bce465b
#
_entry.id   0d2650680bda810b142454f03bce465b
#
_cell.length_a   1.000
_cell.length_b   1.000
_cell.length_c   1.000
_cell.angle_alpha   90.00
_cell.angle_beta   90.00
_cell.angle_gamma   90.00
#
_symmetry.space_group_name_H-M   'P 1'
#
loop_
_entity.id
_entity.type
_entity.pdbx_description
1 polymer ?
#
loop_
_entity_poly.entity_id
_entity_poly.type
_entity_poly.pdbx_seq_one_letter_code
_entity_poly.pdbx_strand_id
1 'polypeptide(L)'
;MIVGISGRKQTGKSTIANIIHGLSIRERGLVKDWNIGANGELMILTENSNGEEGWGEFDVTRQDEQFTEWAEHNMWPYVKIYSFADHLKWICIKLFDIPFECCFGTDEQKNQPQEHLLWENMPRFQNMNLMVKMPIDAKKSWDWRE
;
A
#
# COMPACT_ATOMS: atom_id res chain seq x y z
N MET A 1 9.01 16.67 11.06
CA MET A 1 8.93 17.05 9.63
C MET A 1 8.00 16.07 8.94
N ILE A 2 7.12 16.54 8.03
CA ILE A 2 6.26 15.68 7.21
C ILE A 2 6.74 15.82 5.77
N VAL A 3 6.98 14.68 5.09
CA VAL A 3 7.38 14.64 3.68
C VAL A 3 6.26 13.98 2.88
N GLY A 4 5.70 14.68 1.91
CA GLY A 4 4.71 14.14 0.98
C GLY A 4 5.36 13.61 -0.29
N ILE A 5 5.12 12.33 -0.62
CA ILE A 5 5.60 11.69 -1.85
C ILE A 5 4.40 11.47 -2.75
N SER A 6 4.39 12.11 -3.91
CA SER A 6 3.32 12.04 -4.91
C SER A 6 3.88 11.58 -6.25
N GLY A 7 3.06 10.93 -7.05
CA GLY A 7 3.45 10.47 -8.39
C GLY A 7 2.49 9.42 -8.94
N ARG A 8 2.61 9.13 -10.23
CA ARG A 8 1.79 8.13 -10.93
C ARG A 8 2.02 6.71 -10.36
N LYS A 9 1.16 5.77 -10.72
CA LYS A 9 1.36 4.33 -10.41
C LYS A 9 2.74 3.88 -10.93
N GLN A 10 3.45 3.06 -10.16
CA GLN A 10 4.76 2.47 -10.51
C GLN A 10 5.91 3.48 -10.72
N THR A 11 5.85 4.69 -10.18
CA THR A 11 6.93 5.69 -10.27
C THR A 11 7.96 5.59 -9.15
N GLY A 12 8.03 4.50 -8.42
CA GLY A 12 9.02 4.30 -7.35
C GLY A 12 8.75 5.03 -6.04
N LYS A 13 7.50 5.43 -5.76
CA LYS A 13 7.15 6.10 -4.49
C LYS A 13 7.52 5.28 -3.26
N SER A 14 7.21 3.99 -3.29
CA SER A 14 7.56 3.06 -2.21
C SER A 14 9.07 2.89 -2.07
N THR A 15 9.78 2.84 -3.19
CA THR A 15 11.25 2.79 -3.21
C THR A 15 11.88 4.02 -2.54
N ILE A 16 11.37 5.22 -2.83
CA ILE A 16 11.84 6.45 -2.17
C ILE A 16 11.56 6.39 -0.66
N ALA A 17 10.39 5.92 -0.26
CA ALA A 17 10.05 5.76 1.14
C ALA A 17 10.97 4.73 1.83
N ASN A 18 11.32 3.64 1.18
CA ASN A 18 12.26 2.64 1.65
C ASN A 18 13.69 3.21 1.79
N ILE A 19 14.13 4.06 0.85
CA ILE A 19 15.41 4.78 0.95
C ILE A 19 15.45 5.67 2.20
N ILE A 20 14.40 6.43 2.45
CA ILE A 20 14.30 7.31 3.64
C ILE A 20 14.35 6.48 4.93
N HIS A 21 13.69 5.31 4.96
CA HIS A 21 13.76 4.38 6.09
C HIS A 21 15.16 3.83 6.27
N GLY A 22 15.78 3.32 5.19
CA GLY A 22 17.13 2.77 5.23
C GLY A 22 18.14 3.77 5.78
N LEU A 23 18.11 5.02 5.31
CA LEU A 23 18.93 6.11 5.82
C LEU A 23 18.70 6.35 7.33
N SER A 24 17.43 6.43 7.73
CA SER A 24 17.07 6.72 9.13
C SER A 24 17.50 5.62 10.09
N ILE A 25 17.27 4.34 9.75
CA ILE A 25 17.62 3.22 10.63
C ILE A 25 19.15 3.01 10.70
N ARG A 26 19.87 3.27 9.60
CA ARG A 26 21.35 3.23 9.61
C ARG A 26 21.95 4.34 10.46
N GLU A 27 21.47 5.58 10.29
CA GLU A 27 21.96 6.73 11.07
C GLU A 27 21.83 6.50 12.58
N ARG A 28 20.85 5.69 12.99
CA ARG A 28 20.61 5.35 14.40
C ARG A 28 21.32 4.08 14.86
N GLY A 29 22.08 3.45 13.99
CA GLY A 29 22.81 2.22 14.32
C GLY A 29 21.91 0.99 14.53
N LEU A 30 20.66 1.02 14.04
CA LEU A 30 19.74 -0.13 14.14
C LEU A 30 20.12 -1.25 13.17
N VAL A 31 20.83 -0.90 12.09
CA VAL A 31 21.35 -1.84 11.09
C VAL A 31 22.78 -1.48 10.74
N LYS A 32 23.59 -2.46 10.31
CA LYS A 32 24.96 -2.23 9.89
C LYS A 32 25.03 -1.51 8.53
N ASP A 33 24.22 -1.95 7.60
CA ASP A 33 24.10 -1.34 6.27
C ASP A 33 22.72 -1.63 5.68
N TRP A 34 22.39 -0.96 4.58
CA TRP A 34 21.14 -1.14 3.87
C TRP A 34 21.35 -0.97 2.36
N ASN A 35 20.46 -1.56 1.58
CA ASN A 35 20.43 -1.44 0.12
C ASN A 35 18.98 -1.51 -0.38
N ILE A 36 18.77 -1.14 -1.63
CA ILE A 36 17.50 -1.33 -2.32
C ILE A 36 17.63 -2.49 -3.27
N GLY A 37 16.74 -3.48 -3.12
CA GLY A 37 16.66 -4.63 -3.99
C GLY A 37 16.10 -4.30 -5.38
N ALA A 38 16.11 -5.30 -6.26
CA ALA A 38 15.75 -5.13 -7.66
C ALA A 38 14.31 -4.64 -7.89
N ASN A 39 13.39 -4.97 -6.98
CA ASN A 39 11.97 -4.58 -7.05
C ASN A 39 11.65 -3.35 -6.18
N GLY A 40 12.68 -2.71 -5.59
CA GLY A 40 12.53 -1.52 -4.74
C GLY A 40 12.28 -1.83 -3.25
N GLU A 41 12.42 -3.08 -2.83
CA GLU A 41 12.36 -3.52 -1.44
C GLU A 41 13.58 -3.04 -0.64
N LEU A 42 13.38 -2.76 0.65
CA LEU A 42 14.47 -2.40 1.56
C LEU A 42 15.17 -3.67 2.05
N MET A 43 16.44 -3.79 1.72
CA MET A 43 17.33 -4.84 2.21
C MET A 43 18.19 -4.28 3.32
N ILE A 44 18.32 -4.99 4.44
CA ILE A 44 19.17 -4.61 5.56
C ILE A 44 20.21 -5.68 5.87
N LEU A 45 21.38 -5.22 6.27
CA LEU A 45 22.43 -6.08 6.79
C LEU A 45 22.37 -6.08 8.32
N THR A 46 22.06 -7.23 8.87
CA THR A 46 22.00 -7.45 10.31
C THR A 46 22.88 -8.62 10.72
N GLU A 47 23.16 -8.69 12.02
CA GLU A 47 23.89 -9.80 12.64
C GLU A 47 22.91 -10.66 13.45
N ASN A 48 23.00 -11.98 13.25
CA ASN A 48 22.22 -12.90 14.07
C ASN A 48 22.86 -13.10 15.47
N SER A 49 22.17 -13.83 16.33
CA SER A 49 22.64 -14.13 17.69
C SER A 49 23.98 -14.89 17.73
N ASN A 50 24.41 -15.48 16.62
CA ASN A 50 25.68 -16.21 16.51
C ASN A 50 26.83 -15.36 15.97
N GLY A 51 26.59 -14.07 15.68
CA GLY A 51 27.59 -13.17 15.10
C GLY A 51 27.74 -13.28 13.59
N GLU A 52 26.85 -14.00 12.90
CA GLU A 52 26.87 -14.10 11.44
C GLU A 52 26.09 -12.96 10.83
N GLU A 53 26.69 -12.30 9.85
CA GLU A 53 26.04 -11.22 9.10
C GLU A 53 25.21 -11.78 7.95
N GLY A 54 24.02 -11.20 7.74
CA GLY A 54 23.14 -11.60 6.65
C GLY A 54 22.28 -10.45 6.13
N TRP A 55 22.05 -10.47 4.82
CA TRP A 55 21.08 -9.58 4.19
C TRP A 55 19.70 -10.17 4.27
N GLY A 56 18.73 -9.37 4.68
CA GLY A 56 17.32 -9.74 4.74
C GLY A 56 16.42 -8.62 4.23
N GLU A 57 15.25 -8.97 3.70
CA GLU A 57 14.24 -8.00 3.37
C GLU A 57 13.62 -7.42 4.66
N PHE A 58 13.48 -6.10 4.70
CA PHE A 58 12.88 -5.38 5.80
C PHE A 58 11.59 -4.71 5.34
N ASP A 59 10.47 -5.36 5.62
CA ASP A 59 9.15 -4.79 5.35
C ASP A 59 8.78 -3.77 6.44
N VAL A 60 8.90 -2.48 6.10
CA VAL A 60 8.57 -1.35 6.99
C VAL A 60 7.07 -1.22 7.26
N THR A 61 6.23 -1.97 6.54
CA THR A 61 4.76 -1.93 6.66
C THR A 61 4.19 -3.06 7.51
N ARG A 62 5.04 -3.92 8.07
CA ARG A 62 4.63 -5.02 8.97
C ARG A 62 3.76 -4.52 10.11
N GLN A 63 2.78 -5.35 10.50
CA GLN A 63 1.80 -5.03 11.54
C GLN A 63 1.69 -6.15 12.60
N ASP A 64 2.63 -7.10 12.61
CA ASP A 64 2.70 -8.09 13.67
C ASP A 64 3.10 -7.43 15.01
N GLU A 65 2.64 -8.00 16.11
CA GLU A 65 2.77 -7.44 17.45
C GLU A 65 4.23 -7.18 17.83
N GLN A 66 5.12 -8.14 17.56
CA GLN A 66 6.54 -8.01 17.91
C GLN A 66 7.22 -6.87 17.14
N PHE A 67 6.93 -6.76 15.83
CA PHE A 67 7.47 -5.68 15.04
C PHE A 67 6.90 -4.32 15.48
N THR A 68 5.61 -4.26 15.76
CA THR A 68 4.93 -3.03 16.18
C THR A 68 5.54 -2.49 17.49
N GLU A 69 5.68 -3.35 18.49
CA GLU A 69 6.29 -2.98 19.77
C GLU A 69 7.74 -2.47 19.62
N TRP A 70 8.54 -3.18 18.84
CA TRP A 70 9.89 -2.76 18.52
C TRP A 70 9.93 -1.44 17.76
N ALA A 71 9.09 -1.28 16.74
CA ALA A 71 9.06 -0.12 15.88
C ALA A 71 8.59 1.15 16.62
N GLU A 72 7.65 1.04 17.54
CA GLU A 72 7.17 2.14 18.38
C GLU A 72 8.30 2.78 19.20
N HIS A 73 9.26 1.98 19.66
CA HIS A 73 10.35 2.48 20.49
C HIS A 73 11.58 2.89 19.65
N ASN A 74 11.87 2.17 18.58
CA ASN A 74 13.15 2.30 17.88
C ASN A 74 13.08 3.04 16.54
N MET A 75 11.97 2.94 15.78
CA MET A 75 11.88 3.46 14.42
C MET A 75 10.83 4.57 14.26
N TRP A 76 9.61 4.35 14.71
CA TRP A 76 8.48 5.26 14.46
C TRP A 76 8.57 6.64 15.10
N PRO A 77 9.30 6.88 16.21
CA PRO A 77 9.54 8.23 16.69
C PRO A 77 10.31 9.12 15.70
N TYR A 78 10.97 8.50 14.72
CA TYR A 78 11.86 9.17 13.78
C TYR A 78 11.38 9.12 12.35
N VAL A 79 10.94 7.95 11.90
CA VAL A 79 10.45 7.72 10.56
C VAL A 79 9.27 6.75 10.58
N LYS A 80 8.14 7.16 10.01
CA LYS A 80 6.95 6.33 9.84
C LYS A 80 6.29 6.65 8.50
N ILE A 81 5.95 5.62 7.75
CA ILE A 81 5.18 5.76 6.50
C ILE A 81 3.69 5.79 6.83
N TYR A 82 2.98 6.71 6.20
CA TYR A 82 1.53 6.72 6.13
C TYR A 82 1.09 6.72 4.69
N SER A 83 0.32 5.73 4.30
CA SER A 83 -0.30 5.66 2.99
C SER A 83 -1.77 6.04 3.10
N PHE A 84 -2.18 7.11 2.40
CA PHE A 84 -3.60 7.46 2.29
C PHE A 84 -4.41 6.34 1.65
N ALA A 85 -3.80 5.66 0.68
CA ALA A 85 -4.45 4.58 -0.03
C ALA A 85 -4.80 3.40 0.88
N ASP A 86 -4.02 3.12 1.92
CA ASP A 86 -4.25 1.93 2.75
C ASP A 86 -5.51 2.06 3.60
N HIS A 87 -5.76 3.23 4.18
CA HIS A 87 -7.00 3.50 4.91
C HIS A 87 -8.22 3.43 3.99
N LEU A 88 -8.10 4.00 2.78
CA LEU A 88 -9.16 3.91 1.77
C LEU A 88 -9.42 2.46 1.34
N LYS A 89 -8.38 1.67 1.13
CA LYS A 89 -8.50 0.23 0.81
C LYS A 89 -9.21 -0.54 1.92
N TRP A 90 -8.88 -0.27 3.19
CA TRP A 90 -9.58 -0.88 4.33
C TRP A 90 -11.05 -0.50 4.39
N ILE A 91 -11.41 0.75 4.07
CA ILE A 91 -12.80 1.17 3.92
C ILE A 91 -13.47 0.40 2.79
N CYS A 92 -12.81 0.26 1.64
CA CYS A 92 -13.32 -0.49 0.51
C CYS A 92 -13.59 -1.96 0.86
N ILE A 93 -12.68 -2.61 1.57
CA ILE A 93 -12.84 -4.00 2.03
C ILE A 93 -14.01 -4.11 3.01
N LYS A 94 -14.04 -3.26 4.02
CA LYS A 94 -15.02 -3.38 5.11
C LYS A 94 -16.43 -2.89 4.73
N LEU A 95 -16.54 -1.87 3.91
CA LEU A 95 -17.81 -1.23 3.58
C LEU A 95 -18.42 -1.74 2.28
N PHE A 96 -17.57 -2.07 1.31
CA PHE A 96 -18.01 -2.49 -0.03
C PHE A 96 -17.73 -3.97 -0.33
N ASP A 97 -17.25 -4.73 0.66
CA ASP A 97 -16.94 -6.16 0.53
C ASP A 97 -16.02 -6.49 -0.66
N ILE A 98 -15.05 -5.58 -0.91
CA ILE A 98 -14.05 -5.81 -1.95
C ILE A 98 -13.01 -6.79 -1.41
N PRO A 99 -12.69 -7.87 -2.15
CA PRO A 99 -11.67 -8.83 -1.72
C PRO A 99 -10.32 -8.18 -1.41
N PHE A 100 -9.64 -8.66 -0.37
CA PHE A 100 -8.34 -8.14 0.06
C PHE A 100 -7.33 -8.09 -1.09
N GLU A 101 -7.30 -9.13 -1.92
CA GLU A 101 -6.40 -9.27 -3.07
C GLU A 101 -6.64 -8.18 -4.12
N CYS A 102 -7.87 -7.71 -4.27
CA CYS A 102 -8.21 -6.62 -5.18
C CYS A 102 -7.70 -5.27 -4.69
N CYS A 103 -7.41 -5.14 -3.39
CA CYS A 103 -6.86 -3.92 -2.79
C CYS A 103 -5.33 -3.96 -2.64
N PHE A 104 -4.79 -5.11 -2.23
CA PHE A 104 -3.37 -5.25 -1.85
C PHE A 104 -2.60 -6.23 -2.72
N GLY A 105 -3.25 -7.02 -3.56
CA GLY A 105 -2.63 -8.03 -4.42
C GLY A 105 -1.87 -7.47 -5.63
N THR A 106 -1.70 -8.33 -6.63
CA THR A 106 -1.02 -7.99 -7.89
C THR A 106 -1.83 -6.99 -8.74
N ASP A 107 -1.21 -6.43 -9.76
CA ASP A 107 -1.91 -5.51 -10.67
C ASP A 107 -3.07 -6.18 -11.41
N GLU A 108 -2.95 -7.46 -11.72
CA GLU A 108 -4.02 -8.25 -12.33
C GLU A 108 -5.21 -8.40 -11.38
N GLN A 109 -4.94 -8.73 -10.11
CA GLN A 109 -5.97 -8.85 -9.08
C GLN A 109 -6.65 -7.50 -8.78
N LYS A 110 -5.88 -6.41 -8.75
CA LYS A 110 -6.41 -5.05 -8.52
C LYS A 110 -7.29 -4.53 -9.65
N ASN A 111 -7.14 -5.06 -10.86
CA ASN A 111 -7.91 -4.66 -12.02
C ASN A 111 -9.14 -5.55 -12.27
N GLN A 112 -9.43 -6.51 -11.38
CA GLN A 112 -10.62 -7.35 -11.52
C GLN A 112 -11.89 -6.53 -11.28
N PRO A 113 -12.89 -6.65 -12.17
CA PRO A 113 -14.17 -5.96 -12.01
C PRO A 113 -14.92 -6.51 -10.79
N GLN A 114 -15.52 -5.63 -10.01
CA GLN A 114 -16.34 -5.99 -8.86
C GLN A 114 -17.83 -5.99 -9.26
N GLU A 115 -18.34 -7.14 -9.70
CA GLU A 115 -19.70 -7.25 -10.26
C GLU A 115 -20.79 -6.81 -9.27
N HIS A 116 -20.61 -7.06 -7.98
CA HIS A 116 -21.60 -6.67 -6.96
C HIS A 116 -21.68 -5.15 -6.74
N LEU A 117 -20.68 -4.38 -7.18
CA LEU A 117 -20.67 -2.92 -7.13
C LEU A 117 -21.18 -2.26 -8.41
N LEU A 118 -21.54 -3.02 -9.43
CA LEU A 118 -22.18 -2.46 -10.61
C LEU A 118 -23.55 -1.88 -10.24
N TRP A 119 -23.86 -0.72 -10.78
CA TRP A 119 -25.16 -0.04 -10.53
C TRP A 119 -26.36 -0.97 -10.76
N GLU A 120 -26.26 -1.85 -11.74
CA GLU A 120 -27.29 -2.81 -12.12
C GLU A 120 -27.56 -3.85 -11.02
N ASN A 121 -26.55 -4.13 -10.18
CA ASN A 121 -26.60 -5.14 -9.12
C ASN A 121 -26.88 -4.56 -7.73
N MET A 122 -26.96 -3.23 -7.59
CA MET A 122 -27.24 -2.59 -6.31
C MET A 122 -28.70 -2.81 -5.87
N PRO A 123 -28.97 -3.36 -4.66
CA PRO A 123 -30.33 -3.74 -4.23
C PRO A 123 -31.35 -2.61 -4.25
N ARG A 124 -30.92 -1.37 -4.03
CA ARG A 124 -31.81 -0.19 -4.06
C ARG A 124 -32.30 0.16 -5.45
N PHE A 125 -31.56 -0.19 -6.50
CA PHE A 125 -31.93 0.12 -7.87
C PHE A 125 -32.78 -0.97 -8.49
N GLN A 126 -32.69 -2.21 -8.04
CA GLN A 126 -33.54 -3.31 -8.50
C GLN A 126 -35.02 -3.10 -8.12
N ASN A 127 -35.30 -2.40 -7.01
CA ASN A 127 -36.66 -2.12 -6.55
C ASN A 127 -37.21 -0.75 -6.99
N MET A 128 -36.40 0.10 -7.58
CA MET A 128 -36.85 1.34 -8.19
C MET A 128 -37.05 1.09 -9.68
N ASN A 129 -38.30 0.92 -10.09
CA ASN A 129 -38.76 1.00 -11.49
C ASN A 129 -38.54 2.43 -12.07
N LEU A 130 -37.45 3.06 -11.74
CA LEU A 130 -37.00 4.28 -12.36
C LEU A 130 -36.18 3.89 -13.58
N MET A 131 -36.84 3.84 -14.72
CA MET A 131 -36.23 3.96 -16.04
C MET A 131 -35.49 5.30 -16.16
N VAL A 132 -34.44 5.48 -15.41
CA VAL A 132 -33.39 6.42 -15.80
C VAL A 132 -32.46 5.63 -16.72
N LYS A 133 -32.80 5.56 -18.00
CA LYS A 133 -31.81 5.27 -19.03
C LYS A 133 -30.77 6.37 -18.91
N MET A 134 -29.66 6.07 -18.21
CA MET A 134 -28.49 6.91 -18.33
C MET A 134 -28.10 6.94 -19.81
N PRO A 135 -27.88 8.11 -20.40
CA PRO A 135 -27.41 8.21 -21.78
C PRO A 135 -26.14 7.39 -21.90
N ILE A 136 -26.02 6.59 -22.97
CA ILE A 136 -24.88 5.73 -23.29
C ILE A 136 -23.57 6.53 -23.31
N ASP A 137 -23.66 7.84 -23.49
CA ASP A 137 -22.53 8.78 -23.49
C ASP A 137 -21.87 9.02 -22.12
N ALA A 138 -22.53 8.68 -21.01
CA ALA A 138 -21.94 8.78 -19.68
C ALA A 138 -20.80 7.77 -19.44
N LYS A 139 -20.75 6.67 -20.20
CA LYS A 139 -19.63 5.72 -20.15
C LYS A 139 -18.33 6.24 -20.74
N LYS A 140 -18.38 7.28 -21.59
CA LYS A 140 -17.20 7.87 -22.24
C LYS A 140 -16.51 8.98 -21.46
N SER A 141 -17.15 9.53 -20.42
CA SER A 141 -16.61 10.70 -19.70
C SER A 141 -15.68 10.36 -18.52
N TRP A 142 -15.44 9.07 -18.24
CA TRP A 142 -14.62 8.65 -17.12
C TRP A 142 -13.31 7.95 -17.53
N ASP A 143 -12.84 8.21 -18.74
CA ASP A 143 -11.51 7.74 -19.15
C ASP A 143 -10.45 8.72 -18.66
N TRP A 144 -9.87 8.44 -17.50
CA TRP A 144 -8.80 9.21 -16.85
C TRP A 144 -7.44 9.04 -17.54
N ARG A 145 -7.42 8.75 -18.84
CA ARG A 145 -6.20 8.59 -19.64
C ARG A 145 -5.95 9.78 -20.54
N GLU A 146 -5.80 10.96 -19.93
CA GLU A 146 -5.06 12.09 -20.51
C GLU A 146 -4.17 12.72 -19.45
#